data_6235a839a8423349e747677ee0fb60e8
#
_entry.id   6235a839a8423349e747677ee0fb60e8
#
_cell.length_a   1.000
_cell.length_b   1.000
_cell.length_c   1.000
_cell.angle_alpha   90.00
_cell.angle_beta   90.00
_cell.angle_gamma   90.00
#
_symmetry.space_group_name_H-M   'P 1'
#
loop_
_entity.id
_entity.type
_entity.pdbx_description
1 polymer ?
#
loop_
_entity_poly.entity_id
_entity_poly.type
_entity_poly.pdbx_seq_one_letter_code
_entity_poly.pdbx_strand_id
1 'polypeptide(L)'
;MAKPIRRRCAICKEWFHPKYDNIEWCSPEHGFELSQRRQQKSTEKALIKLKKEQQAKEREKKDKLKIRKLAVKPLKYFTQQAQNAFNAFIRYRDRDEPCISCERFHDGQYHAGHYRTTGANPELRFNEDNTNKQCAPCNNHLSGNIEKYTPNLIAKIGQERFDILMGFHELPKWKREDYERIRDHYRKKLKELKDAG
;
A
#
# COMPACT_ATOMS: atom_id res chain seq x y z
N MET A 1 54.41 33.43 32.47
CA MET A 1 53.93 33.96 31.18
C MET A 1 53.06 32.91 30.52
N ALA A 2 51.84 33.25 30.12
CA ALA A 2 50.96 32.30 29.42
C ALA A 2 51.58 31.94 28.03
N LYS A 3 51.55 30.63 27.68
CA LYS A 3 52.06 30.21 26.37
C LYS A 3 51.19 30.85 25.28
N PRO A 4 51.78 31.40 24.17
CA PRO A 4 51.01 31.99 23.09
C PRO A 4 50.07 30.96 22.49
N ILE A 5 48.81 31.35 22.24
CA ILE A 5 47.79 30.49 21.67
C ILE A 5 48.24 30.04 20.27
N ARG A 6 48.28 28.72 20.05
CA ARG A 6 48.62 28.10 18.76
C ARG A 6 47.41 27.44 18.17
N ARG A 7 47.12 27.65 16.88
CA ARG A 7 45.92 27.17 16.22
C ARG A 7 46.26 26.64 14.82
N ARG A 8 45.50 25.66 14.31
CA ARG A 8 45.63 25.19 12.92
C ARG A 8 44.81 26.05 11.97
N CYS A 9 45.42 26.49 10.87
CA CYS A 9 44.71 27.18 9.81
C CYS A 9 43.56 26.35 9.25
N ALA A 10 42.38 26.93 9.09
CA ALA A 10 41.21 26.21 8.56
C ALA A 10 41.39 25.78 7.10
N ILE A 11 42.30 26.43 6.34
CA ILE A 11 42.55 26.14 4.93
C ILE A 11 43.74 25.19 4.75
N CYS A 12 44.98 25.62 5.05
CA CYS A 12 46.19 24.82 4.83
C CYS A 12 46.51 23.82 5.95
N LYS A 13 45.81 23.87 7.08
CA LYS A 13 46.01 23.01 8.24
C LYS A 13 47.36 23.18 8.98
N GLU A 14 48.17 24.12 8.55
CA GLU A 14 49.44 24.45 9.22
C GLU A 14 49.21 25.17 10.53
N TRP A 15 50.18 25.05 11.46
CA TRP A 15 50.11 25.71 12.73
C TRP A 15 50.57 27.17 12.63
N PHE A 16 49.81 28.10 13.22
CA PHE A 16 50.11 29.50 13.27
C PHE A 16 49.75 30.11 14.64
N HIS A 17 50.24 31.31 14.92
CA HIS A 17 49.89 32.09 16.10
C HIS A 17 48.93 33.20 15.69
N PRO A 18 47.61 33.09 16.04
CA PRO A 18 46.63 34.08 15.67
C PRO A 18 46.84 35.37 16.51
N LYS A 19 46.67 36.53 15.87
CA LYS A 19 46.74 37.83 16.54
C LYS A 19 45.52 38.07 17.46
N TYR A 20 44.37 37.50 17.13
CA TYR A 20 43.13 37.56 17.88
C TYR A 20 42.45 36.19 17.91
N ASP A 21 41.65 35.93 18.97
CA ASP A 21 41.03 34.61 19.22
C ASP A 21 40.02 34.17 18.15
N ASN A 22 39.48 35.09 17.34
CA ASN A 22 38.52 34.81 16.29
C ASN A 22 39.18 34.48 14.94
N ILE A 23 40.54 34.57 14.82
CA ILE A 23 41.26 34.28 13.57
C ILE A 23 41.46 32.77 13.42
N GLU A 24 40.94 32.20 12.36
CA GLU A 24 41.05 30.76 12.00
C GLU A 24 41.94 30.51 10.76
N TRP A 25 42.64 31.52 10.28
CA TRP A 25 43.49 31.54 9.09
C TRP A 25 44.88 32.13 9.37
N CYS A 26 45.89 31.63 8.63
CA CYS A 26 47.29 32.06 8.86
C CYS A 26 47.71 33.24 7.96
N SER A 27 46.95 33.52 6.86
CA SER A 27 47.22 34.66 5.97
C SER A 27 45.91 35.29 5.49
N PRO A 28 45.90 36.55 5.02
CA PRO A 28 44.71 37.23 4.46
C PRO A 28 44.03 36.42 3.34
N GLU A 29 44.83 35.80 2.48
CA GLU A 29 44.37 34.98 1.36
C GLU A 29 43.56 33.79 1.86
N HIS A 30 44.04 33.06 2.86
CA HIS A 30 43.32 31.98 3.52
C HIS A 30 42.07 32.45 4.24
N GLY A 31 42.09 33.66 4.79
CA GLY A 31 40.92 34.33 5.39
C GLY A 31 39.83 34.57 4.35
N PHE A 32 40.21 35.09 3.20
CA PHE A 32 39.29 35.30 2.07
C PHE A 32 38.69 33.98 1.57
N GLU A 33 39.56 32.99 1.32
CA GLU A 33 39.11 31.66 0.89
C GLU A 33 38.14 30.99 1.90
N LEU A 34 38.43 31.09 3.20
CA LEU A 34 37.54 30.58 4.26
C LEU A 34 36.18 31.28 4.24
N SER A 35 36.15 32.59 4.04
CA SER A 35 34.94 33.38 3.89
C SER A 35 34.10 32.92 2.69
N GLN A 36 34.73 32.76 1.52
CA GLN A 36 34.05 32.25 0.31
C GLN A 36 33.47 30.86 0.54
N ARG A 37 34.24 29.94 1.12
CA ARG A 37 33.75 28.58 1.44
C ARG A 37 32.57 28.58 2.40
N ARG A 38 32.59 29.47 3.41
CA ARG A 38 31.47 29.62 4.33
C ARG A 38 30.22 30.18 3.65
N GLN A 39 30.39 31.17 2.79
CA GLN A 39 29.29 31.75 2.01
C GLN A 39 28.68 30.71 1.05
N GLN A 40 29.52 29.98 0.31
CA GLN A 40 29.03 28.89 -0.59
C GLN A 40 28.23 27.83 0.18
N LYS A 41 28.76 27.34 1.31
CA LYS A 41 28.03 26.36 2.14
C LYS A 41 26.71 26.91 2.70
N SER A 42 26.67 28.20 3.07
CA SER A 42 25.45 28.84 3.55
C SER A 42 24.40 28.92 2.44
N THR A 43 24.81 29.35 1.24
CA THR A 43 23.94 29.45 0.05
C THR A 43 23.41 28.06 -0.36
N GLU A 44 24.28 27.05 -0.37
CA GLU A 44 23.89 25.66 -0.67
C GLU A 44 22.85 25.14 0.34
N LYS A 45 23.10 25.35 1.62
CA LYS A 45 22.13 24.96 2.68
C LYS A 45 20.79 25.67 2.51
N ALA A 46 20.80 26.96 2.20
CA ALA A 46 19.58 27.73 1.95
C ALA A 46 18.82 27.19 0.74
N LEU A 47 19.53 26.85 -0.34
CA LEU A 47 18.94 26.29 -1.56
C LEU A 47 18.30 24.91 -1.31
N ILE A 48 19.00 24.05 -0.55
CA ILE A 48 18.47 22.72 -0.16
C ILE A 48 17.19 22.88 0.70
N LYS A 49 17.21 23.83 1.65
CA LYS A 49 16.04 24.13 2.49
C LYS A 49 14.86 24.59 1.63
N LEU A 50 15.08 25.52 0.72
CA LEU A 50 14.05 26.04 -0.19
C LEU A 50 13.45 24.93 -1.07
N LYS A 51 14.29 24.07 -1.65
CA LYS A 51 13.83 22.92 -2.44
C LYS A 51 12.94 21.97 -1.61
N LYS A 52 13.33 21.66 -0.37
CA LYS A 52 12.53 20.82 0.53
C LYS A 52 11.17 21.44 0.85
N GLU A 53 11.14 22.76 1.12
CA GLU A 53 9.89 23.47 1.38
C GLU A 53 8.96 23.48 0.15
N GLN A 54 9.52 23.69 -1.05
CA GLN A 54 8.75 23.64 -2.29
C GLN A 54 8.17 22.25 -2.53
N GLN A 55 8.96 21.19 -2.35
CA GLN A 55 8.51 19.81 -2.48
C GLN A 55 7.41 19.46 -1.47
N ALA A 56 7.54 19.94 -0.22
CA ALA A 56 6.51 19.73 0.81
C ALA A 56 5.19 20.41 0.44
N LYS A 57 5.23 21.67 -0.01
CA LYS A 57 4.04 22.41 -0.47
C LYS A 57 3.38 21.75 -1.69
N GLU A 58 4.17 21.24 -2.63
CA GLU A 58 3.63 20.53 -3.80
C GLU A 58 2.98 19.21 -3.41
N ARG A 59 3.60 18.45 -2.49
CA ARG A 59 3.02 17.22 -1.93
C ARG A 59 1.69 17.49 -1.24
N GLU A 60 1.62 18.53 -0.39
CA GLU A 60 0.39 18.94 0.28
C GLU A 60 -0.73 19.31 -0.70
N LYS A 61 -0.41 20.06 -1.78
CA LYS A 61 -1.37 20.38 -2.85
C LYS A 61 -1.90 19.12 -3.55
N LYS A 62 -1.01 18.17 -3.87
CA LYS A 62 -1.39 16.88 -4.47
C LYS A 62 -2.29 16.06 -3.55
N ASP A 63 -1.99 16.02 -2.26
CA ASP A 63 -2.79 15.27 -1.28
C ASP A 63 -4.18 15.90 -1.09
N LYS A 64 -4.28 17.24 -0.98
CA LYS A 64 -5.57 17.95 -0.94
C LYS A 64 -6.42 17.67 -2.19
N LEU A 65 -5.80 17.68 -3.38
CA LEU A 65 -6.50 17.36 -4.62
C LEU A 65 -6.98 15.90 -4.65
N LYS A 66 -6.18 14.98 -4.14
CA LYS A 66 -6.51 13.54 -4.03
C LYS A 66 -7.73 13.32 -3.12
N ILE A 67 -7.75 13.98 -1.96
CA ILE A 67 -8.89 13.94 -1.03
C ILE A 67 -10.16 14.47 -1.69
N ARG A 68 -10.09 15.62 -2.36
CA ARG A 68 -11.24 16.19 -3.08
C ARG A 68 -11.75 15.27 -4.18
N LYS A 69 -10.86 14.69 -4.99
CA LYS A 69 -11.24 13.72 -6.03
C LYS A 69 -11.89 12.48 -5.45
N LEU A 70 -11.45 12.02 -4.28
CA LEU A 70 -12.02 10.85 -3.61
C LEU A 70 -13.41 11.16 -3.03
N ALA A 71 -13.62 12.37 -2.51
CA ALA A 71 -14.89 12.79 -1.92
C ALA A 71 -16.08 12.76 -2.92
N VAL A 72 -15.81 13.01 -4.20
CA VAL A 72 -16.85 13.02 -5.26
C VAL A 72 -17.03 11.67 -5.98
N LYS A 73 -16.29 10.62 -5.58
CA LYS A 73 -16.46 9.31 -6.19
C LYS A 73 -17.78 8.67 -5.80
N PRO A 74 -18.51 8.03 -6.76
CA PRO A 74 -19.77 7.34 -6.47
C PRO A 74 -19.51 6.07 -5.61
N LEU A 75 -20.52 5.61 -4.89
CA LEU A 75 -20.46 4.42 -4.03
C LEU A 75 -19.94 3.18 -4.78
N LYS A 76 -20.33 3.02 -6.05
CA LYS A 76 -19.86 1.96 -6.95
C LYS A 76 -18.33 1.88 -7.04
N TYR A 77 -17.63 3.01 -6.98
CA TYR A 77 -16.15 3.03 -6.96
C TYR A 77 -15.60 2.31 -5.73
N PHE A 78 -16.16 2.58 -4.55
CA PHE A 78 -15.72 1.95 -3.29
C PHE A 78 -16.06 0.47 -3.24
N THR A 79 -17.26 0.11 -3.69
CA THR A 79 -17.68 -1.30 -3.85
C THR A 79 -16.68 -2.07 -4.73
N GLN A 80 -16.29 -1.49 -5.88
CA GLN A 80 -15.34 -2.13 -6.79
C GLN A 80 -13.95 -2.29 -6.16
N GLN A 81 -13.49 -1.30 -5.39
CA GLN A 81 -12.20 -1.38 -4.70
C GLN A 81 -12.21 -2.49 -3.63
N ALA A 82 -13.29 -2.61 -2.86
CA ALA A 82 -13.48 -3.69 -1.88
C ALA A 82 -13.52 -5.05 -2.57
N GLN A 83 -14.29 -5.17 -3.67
CA GLN A 83 -14.40 -6.41 -4.45
C GLN A 83 -13.06 -6.85 -5.04
N ASN A 84 -12.27 -5.92 -5.55
CA ASN A 84 -10.94 -6.23 -6.09
C ASN A 84 -10.00 -6.77 -5.00
N ALA A 85 -10.03 -6.16 -3.81
CA ALA A 85 -9.21 -6.60 -2.68
C ALA A 85 -9.65 -7.99 -2.18
N PHE A 86 -10.95 -8.21 -2.04
CA PHE A 86 -11.52 -9.50 -1.67
C PHE A 86 -11.18 -10.59 -2.68
N ASN A 87 -11.42 -10.35 -3.96
CA ASN A 87 -11.13 -11.30 -5.03
C ASN A 87 -9.63 -11.65 -5.12
N ALA A 88 -8.75 -10.68 -4.87
CA ALA A 88 -7.31 -10.92 -4.83
C ALA A 88 -6.93 -11.82 -3.64
N PHE A 89 -7.52 -11.58 -2.48
CA PHE A 89 -7.34 -12.44 -1.31
C PHE A 89 -7.81 -13.87 -1.57
N ILE A 90 -9.04 -14.07 -2.08
CA ILE A 90 -9.59 -15.41 -2.36
C ILE A 90 -8.69 -16.17 -3.35
N ARG A 91 -8.27 -15.54 -4.46
CA ARG A 91 -7.38 -16.20 -5.44
C ARG A 91 -6.03 -16.59 -4.85
N TYR A 92 -5.52 -15.80 -3.89
CA TYR A 92 -4.26 -16.12 -3.24
C TYR A 92 -4.43 -17.16 -2.13
N ARG A 93 -5.54 -17.11 -1.36
CA ARG A 93 -5.90 -18.10 -0.35
C ARG A 93 -5.94 -19.49 -0.96
N ASP A 94 -6.58 -19.61 -2.12
CA ASP A 94 -6.81 -20.88 -2.82
C ASP A 94 -5.74 -21.14 -3.93
N ARG A 95 -4.56 -20.47 -3.90
CA ARG A 95 -3.59 -20.52 -5.00
C ARG A 95 -3.12 -21.95 -5.33
N ASP A 96 -2.98 -22.76 -4.32
CA ASP A 96 -2.47 -24.14 -4.42
C ASP A 96 -3.59 -25.18 -4.61
N GLU A 97 -4.86 -24.75 -4.62
CA GLU A 97 -6.02 -25.60 -4.85
C GLU A 97 -6.41 -25.62 -6.33
N PRO A 98 -7.05 -26.71 -6.83
CA PRO A 98 -7.64 -26.73 -8.16
C PRO A 98 -8.87 -25.81 -8.26
N CYS A 99 -9.49 -25.74 -9.44
CA CYS A 99 -10.80 -25.09 -9.60
C CYS A 99 -11.85 -25.79 -8.74
N ILE A 100 -12.57 -25.04 -7.90
CA ILE A 100 -13.58 -25.61 -6.99
C ILE A 100 -14.68 -26.41 -7.72
N SER A 101 -15.01 -26.05 -8.96
CA SER A 101 -16.09 -26.73 -9.70
C SER A 101 -15.62 -27.95 -10.49
N CYS A 102 -14.52 -27.86 -11.25
CA CYS A 102 -14.09 -28.95 -12.11
C CYS A 102 -12.89 -29.75 -11.58
N GLU A 103 -12.35 -29.39 -10.44
CA GLU A 103 -11.23 -30.03 -9.74
C GLU A 103 -9.95 -30.17 -10.60
N ARG A 104 -9.80 -29.27 -11.59
CA ARG A 104 -8.65 -29.29 -12.50
C ARG A 104 -7.80 -28.03 -12.26
N PHE A 105 -6.50 -28.18 -12.46
CA PHE A 105 -5.58 -27.06 -12.64
C PHE A 105 -5.64 -26.59 -14.10
N HIS A 106 -5.60 -25.28 -14.31
CA HIS A 106 -5.65 -24.65 -15.63
C HIS A 106 -4.53 -23.62 -15.74
N ASP A 107 -3.93 -23.51 -16.90
CA ASP A 107 -2.90 -22.48 -17.18
C ASP A 107 -3.50 -21.10 -17.42
N GLY A 108 -4.83 -20.99 -17.54
CA GLY A 108 -5.57 -19.78 -17.79
C GLY A 108 -5.89 -18.95 -16.54
N GLN A 109 -6.70 -17.92 -16.76
CA GLN A 109 -7.12 -17.00 -15.70
C GLN A 109 -8.07 -17.67 -14.70
N TYR A 110 -7.82 -17.43 -13.40
CA TYR A 110 -8.73 -17.78 -12.31
C TYR A 110 -9.50 -16.58 -11.79
N HIS A 111 -10.76 -16.82 -11.44
CA HIS A 111 -11.66 -15.87 -10.80
C HIS A 111 -11.93 -16.25 -9.34
N ALA A 112 -12.40 -15.30 -8.56
CA ALA A 112 -13.06 -15.55 -7.29
C ALA A 112 -14.55 -15.76 -7.62
N GLY A 113 -14.94 -17.02 -7.82
CA GLY A 113 -16.28 -17.41 -8.20
C GLY A 113 -17.20 -17.48 -6.99
N HIS A 114 -18.35 -16.81 -7.06
CA HIS A 114 -19.36 -16.83 -6.01
C HIS A 114 -20.34 -17.98 -6.24
N TYR A 115 -20.55 -18.81 -5.23
CA TYR A 115 -21.55 -19.89 -5.27
C TYR A 115 -22.97 -19.33 -5.39
N ARG A 116 -23.36 -18.43 -4.47
CA ARG A 116 -24.56 -17.61 -4.59
C ARG A 116 -24.15 -16.26 -5.19
N THR A 117 -24.76 -15.91 -6.34
CA THR A 117 -24.33 -14.74 -7.12
C THR A 117 -24.51 -13.43 -6.34
N THR A 118 -23.59 -12.50 -6.52
CA THR A 118 -23.64 -11.17 -5.86
C THR A 118 -24.79 -10.29 -6.31
N GLY A 119 -25.43 -10.61 -7.45
CA GLY A 119 -26.62 -9.93 -7.93
C GLY A 119 -27.87 -10.34 -7.18
N ALA A 120 -28.06 -11.66 -6.97
CA ALA A 120 -29.19 -12.19 -6.22
C ALA A 120 -29.00 -12.14 -4.71
N ASN A 121 -27.76 -12.22 -4.23
CA ASN A 121 -27.39 -12.29 -2.81
C ASN A 121 -26.29 -11.27 -2.49
N PRO A 122 -26.57 -9.97 -2.52
CA PRO A 122 -25.58 -8.93 -2.28
C PRO A 122 -24.99 -8.98 -0.85
N GLU A 123 -25.72 -9.54 0.12
CA GLU A 123 -25.31 -9.80 1.51
C GLU A 123 -24.11 -10.75 1.59
N LEU A 124 -24.01 -11.70 0.66
CA LEU A 124 -22.93 -12.69 0.59
C LEU A 124 -21.73 -12.26 -0.28
N ARG A 125 -21.73 -11.02 -0.77
CA ARG A 125 -20.70 -10.49 -1.67
C ARG A 125 -19.27 -10.67 -1.15
N PHE A 126 -19.06 -10.50 0.14
CA PHE A 126 -17.74 -10.62 0.79
C PHE A 126 -17.68 -11.78 1.79
N ASN A 127 -18.52 -12.78 1.57
CA ASN A 127 -18.51 -14.00 2.37
C ASN A 127 -17.45 -14.96 1.82
N GLU A 128 -16.51 -15.40 2.68
CA GLU A 128 -15.39 -16.26 2.29
C GLU A 128 -15.84 -17.69 1.95
N ASP A 129 -16.90 -18.18 2.56
CA ASP A 129 -17.47 -19.51 2.26
C ASP A 129 -18.21 -19.51 0.92
N ASN A 130 -18.83 -18.37 0.59
CA ASN A 130 -19.52 -18.17 -0.69
C ASN A 130 -18.58 -18.04 -1.88
N THR A 131 -17.27 -17.85 -1.67
CA THR A 131 -16.38 -17.44 -2.76
C THR A 131 -15.11 -18.27 -2.75
N ASN A 132 -14.85 -18.94 -3.88
CA ASN A 132 -13.69 -19.81 -4.06
C ASN A 132 -13.02 -19.62 -5.42
N LYS A 133 -11.76 -20.09 -5.54
CA LYS A 133 -11.02 -20.04 -6.82
C LYS A 133 -11.70 -20.91 -7.87
N GLN A 134 -12.05 -20.30 -9.00
CA GLN A 134 -12.74 -20.96 -10.10
C GLN A 134 -12.08 -20.59 -11.43
N CYS A 135 -11.90 -21.56 -12.33
CA CYS A 135 -11.37 -21.29 -13.67
C CYS A 135 -12.36 -20.48 -14.51
N ALA A 136 -11.86 -19.72 -15.48
CA ALA A 136 -12.69 -18.90 -16.35
C ALA A 136 -13.79 -19.67 -17.08
N PRO A 137 -13.56 -20.89 -17.64
CA PRO A 137 -14.63 -21.70 -18.25
C PRO A 137 -15.78 -22.00 -17.29
N CYS A 138 -15.51 -22.48 -16.06
CA CYS A 138 -16.55 -22.78 -15.08
C CYS A 138 -17.29 -21.51 -14.63
N ASN A 139 -16.55 -20.42 -14.33
CA ASN A 139 -17.14 -19.21 -13.82
C ASN A 139 -17.97 -18.44 -14.86
N ASN A 140 -17.47 -18.31 -16.10
CA ASN A 140 -18.06 -17.42 -17.10
C ASN A 140 -18.99 -18.15 -18.08
N HIS A 141 -18.62 -19.37 -18.52
CA HIS A 141 -19.33 -20.07 -19.60
C HIS A 141 -20.34 -21.11 -19.09
N LEU A 142 -20.10 -21.65 -17.90
CA LEU A 142 -20.96 -22.66 -17.27
C LEU A 142 -21.79 -22.11 -16.10
N SER A 143 -22.00 -20.79 -16.05
CA SER A 143 -22.78 -20.11 -15.00
C SER A 143 -22.39 -20.54 -13.57
N GLY A 144 -21.08 -20.65 -13.32
CA GLY A 144 -20.54 -21.13 -12.05
C GLY A 144 -20.40 -22.66 -11.94
N ASN A 145 -20.92 -23.43 -12.90
CA ASN A 145 -20.91 -24.89 -12.88
C ASN A 145 -21.37 -25.46 -11.52
N ILE A 146 -22.53 -25.01 -11.08
CA ILE A 146 -23.09 -25.20 -9.73
C ILE A 146 -23.24 -26.66 -9.36
N GLU A 147 -23.64 -27.50 -10.33
CA GLU A 147 -23.82 -28.96 -10.13
C GLU A 147 -22.55 -29.61 -9.57
N LYS A 148 -21.38 -29.22 -10.09
CA LYS A 148 -20.08 -29.70 -9.60
C LYS A 148 -19.55 -28.89 -8.45
N TYR A 149 -19.89 -27.58 -8.36
CA TYR A 149 -19.46 -26.71 -7.28
C TYR A 149 -20.05 -27.17 -5.95
N THR A 150 -21.35 -27.55 -5.91
CA THR A 150 -22.04 -27.88 -4.67
C THR A 150 -21.37 -28.98 -3.83
N PRO A 151 -21.10 -30.19 -4.36
CA PRO A 151 -20.47 -31.25 -3.58
C PRO A 151 -19.06 -30.85 -3.11
N ASN A 152 -18.29 -30.16 -3.93
CA ASN A 152 -16.93 -29.73 -3.59
C ASN A 152 -16.93 -28.61 -2.54
N LEU A 153 -17.92 -27.71 -2.58
CA LEU A 153 -18.10 -26.70 -1.56
C LEU A 153 -18.44 -27.34 -0.20
N ILE A 154 -19.39 -28.28 -0.18
CA ILE A 154 -19.73 -29.01 1.05
C ILE A 154 -18.51 -29.75 1.60
N ALA A 155 -17.73 -30.42 0.72
CA ALA A 155 -16.50 -31.08 1.15
C ALA A 155 -15.47 -30.09 1.74
N LYS A 156 -15.39 -28.88 1.21
CA LYS A 156 -14.44 -27.84 1.66
C LYS A 156 -14.84 -27.18 2.97
N ILE A 157 -16.09 -26.79 3.13
CA ILE A 157 -16.54 -25.99 4.30
C ILE A 157 -17.33 -26.81 5.33
N GLY A 158 -17.76 -28.01 4.99
CA GLY A 158 -18.64 -28.86 5.81
C GLY A 158 -20.12 -28.51 5.65
N GLN A 159 -20.99 -29.48 5.98
CA GLN A 159 -22.45 -29.37 5.81
C GLN A 159 -23.03 -28.21 6.65
N GLU A 160 -22.61 -28.07 7.91
CA GLU A 160 -23.11 -27.03 8.79
C GLU A 160 -22.90 -25.60 8.23
N ARG A 161 -21.68 -25.30 7.75
CA ARG A 161 -21.38 -23.97 7.16
C ARG A 161 -22.09 -23.79 5.82
N PHE A 162 -22.29 -24.88 5.08
CA PHE A 162 -23.08 -24.84 3.84
C PHE A 162 -24.55 -24.52 4.15
N ASP A 163 -25.15 -25.13 5.17
CA ASP A 163 -26.53 -24.87 5.56
C ASP A 163 -26.71 -23.41 6.04
N ILE A 164 -25.74 -22.89 6.81
CA ILE A 164 -25.69 -21.48 7.18
C ILE A 164 -25.61 -20.59 5.93
N LEU A 165 -24.75 -20.92 4.98
CA LEU A 165 -24.59 -20.17 3.73
C LEU A 165 -25.90 -20.14 2.91
N MET A 166 -26.64 -21.25 2.90
CA MET A 166 -27.93 -21.37 2.21
C MET A 166 -29.11 -20.75 2.95
N GLY A 167 -28.93 -20.45 4.23
CA GLY A 167 -29.94 -19.84 5.09
C GLY A 167 -30.28 -18.40 4.72
N PHE A 168 -31.08 -17.77 5.57
CA PHE A 168 -31.44 -16.36 5.45
C PHE A 168 -30.29 -15.48 5.94
N HIS A 169 -29.99 -14.42 5.17
CA HIS A 169 -29.02 -13.39 5.51
C HIS A 169 -29.66 -12.02 5.38
N GLU A 170 -29.47 -11.17 6.39
CA GLU A 170 -29.96 -9.80 6.36
C GLU A 170 -29.18 -8.96 5.33
N LEU A 171 -29.92 -8.16 4.57
CA LEU A 171 -29.34 -7.25 3.57
C LEU A 171 -28.59 -6.10 4.27
N PRO A 172 -27.27 -6.01 4.11
CA PRO A 172 -26.49 -4.93 4.72
C PRO A 172 -26.75 -3.59 4.01
N LYS A 173 -26.98 -2.55 4.78
CA LYS A 173 -27.04 -1.17 4.29
C LYS A 173 -25.64 -0.56 4.26
N TRP A 174 -24.83 -1.03 3.34
CA TRP A 174 -23.42 -0.66 3.27
C TRP A 174 -23.20 0.77 2.81
N LYS A 175 -22.38 1.49 3.56
CA LYS A 175 -21.92 2.84 3.29
C LYS A 175 -20.49 2.81 2.74
N ARG A 176 -19.99 3.96 2.33
CA ARG A 176 -18.62 4.14 1.84
C ARG A 176 -17.58 3.60 2.82
N GLU A 177 -17.72 3.95 4.09
CA GLU A 177 -16.80 3.58 5.16
C GLU A 177 -16.72 2.06 5.35
N ASP A 178 -17.83 1.35 5.12
CA ASP A 178 -17.87 -0.11 5.21
C ASP A 178 -17.05 -0.75 4.09
N TYR A 179 -17.18 -0.25 2.86
CA TYR A 179 -16.38 -0.73 1.73
C TYR A 179 -14.90 -0.41 1.90
N GLU A 180 -14.56 0.76 2.46
CA GLU A 180 -13.18 1.11 2.78
C GLU A 180 -12.59 0.16 3.83
N ARG A 181 -13.33 -0.17 4.89
CA ARG A 181 -12.93 -1.16 5.92
C ARG A 181 -12.74 -2.56 5.33
N ILE A 182 -13.68 -3.02 4.49
CA ILE A 182 -13.59 -4.33 3.83
C ILE A 182 -12.36 -4.38 2.93
N ARG A 183 -12.14 -3.35 2.11
CA ARG A 183 -10.95 -3.24 1.25
C ARG A 183 -9.65 -3.38 2.05
N ASP A 184 -9.54 -2.63 3.15
CA ASP A 184 -8.32 -2.57 3.94
C ASP A 184 -8.12 -3.87 4.74
N HIS A 185 -9.19 -4.48 5.22
CA HIS A 185 -9.19 -5.80 5.86
C HIS A 185 -8.62 -6.87 4.93
N TYR A 186 -9.14 -6.99 3.70
CA TYR A 186 -8.66 -8.02 2.77
C TYR A 186 -7.28 -7.73 2.18
N ARG A 187 -6.89 -6.47 2.07
CA ARG A 187 -5.49 -6.11 1.75
C ARG A 187 -4.53 -6.55 2.85
N LYS A 188 -4.92 -6.37 4.11
CA LYS A 188 -4.13 -6.81 5.26
C LYS A 188 -4.03 -8.34 5.30
N LYS A 189 -5.15 -9.06 5.21
CA LYS A 189 -5.17 -10.54 5.15
C LYS A 189 -4.31 -11.07 4.01
N LEU A 190 -4.40 -10.47 2.82
CA LEU A 190 -3.57 -10.87 1.68
C LEU A 190 -2.08 -10.66 1.94
N LYS A 191 -1.71 -9.55 2.58
CA LYS A 191 -0.31 -9.27 2.95
C LYS A 191 0.20 -10.32 3.95
N GLU A 192 -0.56 -10.56 5.02
CA GLU A 192 -0.22 -11.56 6.05
C GLU A 192 0.00 -12.96 5.44
N LEU A 193 -0.88 -13.39 4.51
CA LEU A 193 -0.70 -14.67 3.80
C LEU A 193 0.55 -14.71 2.92
N LYS A 194 0.94 -13.58 2.31
CA LYS A 194 2.15 -13.50 1.48
C LYS A 194 3.42 -13.47 2.31
N ASP A 195 3.36 -12.87 3.49
CA ASP A 195 4.51 -12.78 4.40
C ASP A 195 4.75 -14.10 5.14
N ALA A 196 3.73 -14.98 5.21
CA ALA A 196 3.78 -16.29 5.88
C ALA A 196 4.14 -17.47 4.95
N GLY A 197 4.11 -17.30 3.64
CA GLY A 197 4.37 -18.35 2.64
C GLY A 197 5.41 -17.97 1.62
#